data_f1dc927f1e6034f57421ab08a022838d
#
_entry.id   f1dc927f1e6034f57421ab08a022838d
#
_cell.length_a   1.000
_cell.length_b   1.000
_cell.length_c   1.000
_cell.angle_alpha   90.00
_cell.angle_beta   90.00
_cell.angle_gamma   90.00
#
_symmetry.space_group_name_H-M   'P 1'
#
loop_
_entity.id
_entity.type
_entity.pdbx_description
1 polymer ?
#
loop_
_entity_poly.entity_id
_entity_poly.type
_entity_poly.pdbx_seq_one_letter_code
_entity_poly.pdbx_strand_id
1 'polypeptide(L)'
;MSSDTFPTGALFTGIQCSTMHITDGDNTLLYQASHQHEEYGSGEWLHFTGTGYLIRLNAWRHPVLHLKRLGLSKACRRLVVTLMNHHPITLLHLDAAGDILPGIETFDW
;
A
#
# COMPACT_ATOMS: atom_id res chain seq x y z
N MET A 1 10.48 11.36 29.50
CA MET A 1 9.31 12.20 29.74
C MET A 1 8.07 11.49 29.29
N SER A 2 7.34 10.96 30.22
CA SER A 2 6.14 10.21 29.89
C SER A 2 5.05 11.07 29.27
N SER A 3 5.08 12.37 29.55
CA SER A 3 4.10 13.30 29.00
C SER A 3 4.16 13.40 27.48
N ASP A 4 5.27 12.96 26.86
CA ASP A 4 5.45 13.00 25.43
C ASP A 4 5.03 11.70 24.73
N THR A 5 4.47 10.77 25.48
CA THR A 5 4.06 9.49 24.93
C THR A 5 2.72 9.64 24.24
N PHE A 6 2.68 9.27 22.94
CA PHE A 6 1.45 9.29 22.18
C PHE A 6 0.78 7.92 22.20
N PRO A 7 -0.55 7.86 22.00
CA PRO A 7 -1.23 6.57 21.86
C PRO A 7 -0.62 5.78 20.69
N THR A 8 -0.57 4.46 20.86
CA THR A 8 -0.01 3.57 19.83
C THR A 8 -0.66 3.80 18.47
N GLY A 9 -1.98 4.03 18.45
CA GLY A 9 -2.70 4.26 17.20
C GLY A 9 -2.41 5.60 16.52
N ALA A 10 -1.69 6.51 17.20
CA ALA A 10 -1.30 7.78 16.60
C ALA A 10 0.01 7.69 15.82
N LEU A 11 0.70 6.55 15.91
CA LEU A 11 1.97 6.34 15.24
C LEU A 11 1.79 5.38 14.07
N PHE A 12 2.41 5.73 12.93
CA PHE A 12 2.38 4.89 11.75
C PHE A 12 3.80 4.57 11.32
N THR A 13 4.03 3.33 10.88
CA THR A 13 5.28 2.93 10.27
C THR A 13 4.98 2.63 8.81
N GLY A 14 5.67 3.31 7.90
CA GLY A 14 5.43 3.15 6.48
C GLY A 14 6.71 2.97 5.68
N ILE A 15 6.53 2.46 4.46
CA ILE A 15 7.60 2.34 3.47
C ILE A 15 7.12 3.02 2.20
N GLN A 16 8.03 3.79 1.59
CA GLN A 16 7.81 4.37 0.28
C GLN A 16 8.68 3.65 -0.74
N CYS A 17 8.09 3.23 -1.85
CA CYS A 17 8.83 2.61 -2.93
C CYS A 17 8.19 2.94 -4.28
N SER A 18 8.87 2.53 -5.37
CA SER A 18 8.46 2.85 -6.72
C SER A 18 7.21 2.09 -7.15
N THR A 19 6.36 2.76 -7.94
CA THR A 19 5.25 2.11 -8.64
C THR A 19 5.73 1.07 -9.66
N MET A 20 7.02 1.04 -9.97
CA MET A 20 7.58 -0.01 -10.84
C MET A 20 7.49 -1.39 -10.23
N HIS A 21 7.24 -1.50 -8.93
CA HIS A 21 7.08 -2.79 -8.26
C HIS A 21 5.71 -3.43 -8.44
N ILE A 22 4.77 -2.73 -9.08
CA ILE A 22 3.47 -3.29 -9.41
C ILE A 22 3.29 -3.31 -10.93
N THR A 23 2.33 -4.11 -11.41
CA THR A 23 2.06 -4.18 -12.84
C THR A 23 1.17 -3.03 -13.30
N ASP A 24 1.10 -2.83 -14.61
CA ASP A 24 0.16 -1.86 -15.20
C ASP A 24 -1.29 -2.20 -14.83
N GLY A 25 -1.63 -3.48 -14.83
CA GLY A 25 -2.95 -3.92 -14.41
C GLY A 25 -3.25 -3.57 -12.95
N ASP A 26 -2.26 -3.73 -12.07
CA ASP A 26 -2.38 -3.33 -10.68
C ASP A 26 -2.62 -1.84 -10.57
N ASN A 27 -1.88 -1.04 -11.33
CA ASN A 27 -2.05 0.40 -11.33
C ASN A 27 -3.48 0.79 -11.74
N THR A 28 -4.01 0.15 -12.77
CA THR A 28 -5.38 0.41 -13.23
C THR A 28 -6.39 0.08 -12.14
N LEU A 29 -6.24 -1.06 -11.47
CA LEU A 29 -7.14 -1.47 -10.38
C LEU A 29 -7.07 -0.51 -9.20
N LEU A 30 -5.86 -0.13 -8.80
CA LEU A 30 -5.69 0.82 -7.70
C LEU A 30 -6.27 2.19 -8.05
N TYR A 31 -6.05 2.65 -9.28
CA TYR A 31 -6.61 3.91 -9.70
C TYR A 31 -8.13 3.90 -9.64
N GLN A 32 -8.76 2.86 -10.18
CA GLN A 32 -10.20 2.73 -10.15
C GLN A 32 -10.73 2.65 -8.72
N ALA A 33 -10.09 1.83 -7.88
CA ALA A 33 -10.51 1.67 -6.49
C ALA A 33 -10.38 2.99 -5.71
N SER A 34 -9.31 3.75 -5.96
CA SER A 34 -9.09 5.02 -5.26
C SER A 34 -10.07 6.11 -5.65
N HIS A 35 -10.72 5.97 -6.80
CA HIS A 35 -11.69 6.95 -7.30
C HIS A 35 -13.13 6.49 -7.11
N GLN A 36 -13.36 5.35 -6.49
CA GLN A 36 -14.70 4.92 -6.14
C GLN A 36 -15.14 5.59 -4.85
N HIS A 37 -16.26 6.29 -4.91
CA HIS A 37 -16.84 6.94 -3.73
C HIS A 37 -17.88 6.01 -3.13
N GLU A 38 -17.41 4.98 -2.46
CA GLU A 38 -18.27 4.05 -1.77
C GLU A 38 -18.81 4.66 -0.49
N GLU A 39 -20.03 4.31 -0.14
CA GLU A 39 -20.70 4.90 1.02
C GLU A 39 -20.18 4.39 2.35
N TYR A 40 -19.38 3.34 2.36
CA TYR A 40 -19.00 2.66 3.59
C TYR A 40 -17.53 2.75 3.92
N GLY A 41 -16.90 3.86 3.57
CA GLY A 41 -15.53 4.11 3.98
C GLY A 41 -14.49 3.24 3.29
N SER A 42 -14.86 2.56 2.21
CA SER A 42 -13.92 1.71 1.49
C SER A 42 -12.75 2.50 0.90
N GLY A 43 -12.90 3.80 0.72
CA GLY A 43 -11.84 4.69 0.25
C GLY A 43 -10.83 5.08 1.31
N GLU A 44 -11.06 4.72 2.57
CA GLU A 44 -10.14 5.12 3.63
C GLU A 44 -8.85 4.34 3.66
N TRP A 45 -8.81 3.16 3.04
CA TRP A 45 -7.61 2.34 3.02
C TRP A 45 -6.68 2.67 1.86
N LEU A 46 -7.16 3.41 0.86
CA LEU A 46 -6.45 3.65 -0.38
C LEU A 46 -6.67 5.09 -0.83
N HIS A 47 -5.57 5.83 -1.03
CA HIS A 47 -5.61 7.19 -1.51
C HIS A 47 -4.73 7.36 -2.74
N PHE A 48 -5.27 8.00 -3.78
CA PHE A 48 -4.49 8.40 -4.92
C PHE A 48 -3.78 9.71 -4.59
N THR A 49 -2.44 9.72 -4.72
CA THR A 49 -1.63 10.87 -4.32
C THR A 49 -1.29 11.81 -5.48
N GLY A 50 -1.75 11.48 -6.69
CA GLY A 50 -1.37 12.21 -7.90
C GLY A 50 -0.20 11.56 -8.62
N THR A 51 0.77 10.99 -7.90
CA THR A 51 1.94 10.32 -8.45
C THR A 51 2.03 8.86 -8.02
N GLY A 52 1.02 8.39 -7.30
CA GLY A 52 0.98 7.01 -6.84
C GLY A 52 -0.16 6.79 -5.85
N TYR A 53 0.09 5.92 -4.88
CA TYR A 53 -0.95 5.47 -3.97
C TYR A 53 -0.44 5.33 -2.56
N LEU A 54 -1.29 5.70 -1.61
CA LEU A 54 -1.06 5.45 -0.19
C LEU A 54 -2.03 4.37 0.25
N ILE A 55 -1.49 3.23 0.69
CA ILE A 55 -2.28 2.06 1.08
C ILE A 55 -2.15 1.85 2.58
N ARG A 56 -3.26 1.87 3.29
CA ARG A 56 -3.30 1.60 4.72
C ARG A 56 -3.52 0.12 4.95
N LEU A 57 -2.44 -0.58 5.27
CA LEU A 57 -2.46 -2.03 5.42
C LEU A 57 -3.22 -2.48 6.67
N ASN A 58 -3.31 -1.61 7.68
CA ASN A 58 -4.01 -1.92 8.91
C ASN A 58 -5.52 -1.63 8.86
N ALA A 59 -6.02 -1.16 7.72
CA ALA A 59 -7.45 -0.96 7.54
C ALA A 59 -8.21 -2.29 7.50
N TRP A 60 -7.50 -3.39 7.20
CA TRP A 60 -8.07 -4.72 7.06
C TRP A 60 -7.35 -5.69 7.98
N ARG A 61 -8.10 -6.64 8.51
CA ARG A 61 -7.52 -7.69 9.34
C ARG A 61 -6.56 -8.58 8.56
N HIS A 62 -6.89 -8.83 7.29
CA HIS A 62 -6.06 -9.64 6.39
C HIS A 62 -5.82 -8.84 5.10
N PRO A 63 -4.84 -7.92 5.12
CA PRO A 63 -4.64 -7.01 3.99
C PRO A 63 -4.32 -7.74 2.68
N VAL A 64 -3.47 -8.75 2.72
CA VAL A 64 -3.09 -9.48 1.50
C VAL A 64 -4.27 -10.22 0.89
N LEU A 65 -5.13 -10.80 1.73
CA LEU A 65 -6.34 -11.47 1.25
C LEU A 65 -7.29 -10.47 0.60
N HIS A 66 -7.41 -9.27 1.19
CA HIS A 66 -8.24 -8.22 0.63
C HIS A 66 -7.72 -7.79 -0.75
N LEU A 67 -6.41 -7.62 -0.89
CA LEU A 67 -5.80 -7.28 -2.17
C LEU A 67 -6.07 -8.37 -3.22
N LYS A 68 -6.01 -9.64 -2.80
CA LYS A 68 -6.33 -10.75 -3.69
C LYS A 68 -7.77 -10.69 -4.19
N ARG A 69 -8.70 -10.38 -3.31
CA ARG A 69 -10.12 -10.28 -3.66
C ARG A 69 -10.41 -9.14 -4.62
N LEU A 70 -9.61 -8.07 -4.56
CA LEU A 70 -9.71 -6.94 -5.48
C LEU A 70 -9.13 -7.25 -6.85
N GLY A 71 -8.41 -8.35 -7.00
CA GLY A 71 -7.83 -8.76 -8.26
C GLY A 71 -6.40 -8.33 -8.48
N LEU A 72 -5.72 -7.81 -7.44
CA LEU A 72 -4.33 -7.41 -7.58
C LEU A 72 -3.44 -8.62 -7.78
N SER A 73 -2.37 -8.44 -8.55
CA SER A 73 -1.50 -9.52 -9.00
C SER A 73 -0.75 -10.19 -7.85
N LYS A 74 -0.22 -11.39 -8.12
CA LYS A 74 0.68 -12.05 -7.19
C LYS A 74 1.89 -11.20 -6.88
N ALA A 75 2.40 -10.46 -7.86
CA ALA A 75 3.56 -9.59 -7.67
C ALA A 75 3.25 -8.50 -6.66
N CYS A 76 2.10 -7.85 -6.76
CA CYS A 76 1.67 -6.83 -5.82
C CYS A 76 1.50 -7.42 -4.42
N ARG A 77 0.84 -8.57 -4.31
CA ARG A 77 0.63 -9.25 -3.02
C ARG A 77 1.94 -9.70 -2.41
N ARG A 78 2.87 -10.20 -3.24
CA ARG A 78 4.18 -10.62 -2.77
C ARG A 78 5.01 -9.45 -2.28
N LEU A 79 4.91 -8.29 -2.95
CA LEU A 79 5.53 -7.07 -2.48
C LEU A 79 5.07 -6.75 -1.05
N VAL A 80 3.76 -6.73 -0.83
CA VAL A 80 3.19 -6.40 0.48
C VAL A 80 3.64 -7.41 1.53
N VAL A 81 3.57 -8.70 1.24
CA VAL A 81 4.01 -9.75 2.18
C VAL A 81 5.48 -9.57 2.53
N THR A 82 6.32 -9.35 1.52
CA THR A 82 7.76 -9.18 1.74
C THR A 82 8.04 -8.00 2.66
N LEU A 83 7.39 -6.86 2.40
CA LEU A 83 7.60 -5.68 3.22
C LEU A 83 7.10 -5.87 4.64
N MET A 84 5.93 -6.49 4.82
CA MET A 84 5.38 -6.74 6.15
C MET A 84 6.21 -7.76 6.95
N ASN A 85 6.90 -8.67 6.27
CA ASN A 85 7.77 -9.63 6.93
C ASN A 85 9.09 -9.00 7.40
N HIS A 86 9.53 -7.93 6.74
CA HIS A 86 10.76 -7.26 7.11
C HIS A 86 10.55 -6.17 8.17
N HIS A 87 9.39 -5.53 8.15
CA HIS A 87 9.11 -4.42 9.06
C HIS A 87 7.63 -4.42 9.45
N PRO A 88 7.29 -4.03 10.68
CA PRO A 88 5.88 -3.96 11.11
C PRO A 88 5.20 -2.72 10.53
N ILE A 89 5.13 -2.64 9.20
CA ILE A 89 4.55 -1.49 8.53
C ILE A 89 3.02 -1.53 8.52
N THR A 90 2.42 -0.36 8.58
CA THR A 90 0.98 -0.19 8.45
C THR A 90 0.60 0.63 7.23
N LEU A 91 1.59 1.27 6.59
CA LEU A 91 1.38 2.08 5.40
C LEU A 91 2.35 1.66 4.30
N LEU A 92 1.84 1.57 3.09
CA LEU A 92 2.65 1.41 1.89
C LEU A 92 2.38 2.60 0.98
N HIS A 93 3.44 3.36 0.68
CA HIS A 93 3.37 4.48 -0.26
C HIS A 93 4.07 4.08 -1.56
N LEU A 94 3.28 3.81 -2.59
CA LEU A 94 3.78 3.57 -3.94
C LEU A 94 3.82 4.90 -4.66
N ASP A 95 4.99 5.32 -5.10
CA ASP A 95 5.16 6.60 -5.75
C ASP A 95 6.02 6.46 -7.00
N ALA A 96 5.69 7.21 -8.05
CA ALA A 96 6.44 7.18 -9.31
C ALA A 96 7.89 7.60 -9.11
N ALA A 97 8.16 8.45 -8.13
CA ALA A 97 9.50 8.89 -7.78
C ALA A 97 10.11 8.11 -6.62
N GLY A 98 9.44 7.04 -6.16
CA GLY A 98 9.94 6.25 -5.05
C GLY A 98 11.13 5.39 -5.42
N ASP A 99 11.82 4.91 -4.40
CA ASP A 99 12.99 4.06 -4.58
C ASP A 99 12.62 2.67 -5.09
N ILE A 100 13.49 2.13 -5.93
CA ILE A 100 13.41 0.73 -6.31
C ILE A 100 14.08 -0.08 -5.21
N LEU A 101 13.32 -1.00 -4.61
CA LEU A 101 13.82 -1.80 -3.51
C LEU A 101 14.59 -3.00 -4.06
N PRO A 102 15.78 -3.31 -3.51
CA PRO A 102 16.59 -4.42 -3.99
C PRO A 102 15.88 -5.76 -3.74
N GLY A 103 16.03 -6.67 -4.71
CA GLY A 103 15.50 -8.02 -4.58
C GLY A 103 14.01 -8.14 -4.87
N ILE A 104 13.34 -7.05 -5.20
CA ILE A 104 11.93 -7.07 -5.53
C ILE A 104 11.75 -6.81 -7.02
N GLU A 105 10.90 -7.61 -7.65
CA GLU A 105 10.62 -7.53 -9.07
C GLU A 105 10.12 -6.15 -9.47
N THR A 106 10.50 -5.71 -10.68
CA THR A 106 10.00 -4.46 -11.26
C THR A 106 9.37 -4.75 -12.62
N PHE A 107 8.49 -3.87 -13.03
CA PHE A 107 7.75 -3.99 -14.28
C PHE A 107 7.91 -2.72 -15.10
N ASP A 108 7.95 -2.91 -16.40
CA ASP A 108 8.20 -1.84 -17.35
C ASP A 108 6.87 -1.50 -18.04
N TRP A 109 6.32 -0.34 -17.71
CA TRP A 109 5.05 0.11 -18.29
C TRP A 109 4.87 1.61 -18.26
#